data_3015cd5ff100ded8225e330e064d33a5
#
_entry.id   3015cd5ff100ded8225e330e064d33a5
#
_cell.length_a   1.000
_cell.length_b   1.000
_cell.length_c   1.000
_cell.angle_alpha   90.00
_cell.angle_beta   90.00
_cell.angle_gamma   90.00
#
_symmetry.space_group_name_H-M   'P 1'
#
loop_
_entity.id
_entity.type
_entity.pdbx_description
1 polymer ?
#
loop_
_entity_poly.entity_id
_entity_poly.type
_entity_poly.pdbx_seq_one_letter_code
_entity_poly.pdbx_strand_id
1 'polypeptide(L)'
;MKDVYIVDAVRTPIGRYNGALAGLRPDDLAAHAIRELLARTPDLDPARIEDVYFGNANGAGEDNRNVGRMAALLAGLPTSVPGVTVNRLCASGLEAVIQAARAIALGDASIAVAGGVESMTRAPYVLPKSDRAFPAGHTELYSTTLGWRMVNPRMDPQWTVPLGESAELIADKHRIGRDQQDEFALASHRKAAQAQAAGAFDGEIAPVPLPQRKGDPVVLGADECVRADASLAAMAKLKPSFRPSGGTVTAGNASPLNDGAAALLLVDEEGLAATGREPLARVSASGVSAIDPQYFGLAPVEAVHRALAKAGKGFGDLDVLELNEAFAAQVLGCVAEWPEFDPAVLNPQGGAIALGHPLGASGARLAGTVAHQLARRGSGVGVATLCIGVGQGLALVLER
;
A
#
# COMPACT_ATOMS: atom_id res chain seq x y z
N MET A 1 3.04 -21.44 -18.10
CA MET A 1 3.57 -20.47 -17.12
C MET A 1 3.75 -21.22 -15.82
N LYS A 2 4.82 -20.94 -15.06
CA LYS A 2 5.03 -21.56 -13.74
C LYS A 2 4.03 -21.01 -12.72
N ASP A 3 3.65 -21.82 -11.73
CA ASP A 3 2.94 -21.30 -10.56
C ASP A 3 3.87 -20.44 -9.70
N VAL A 4 3.29 -19.43 -9.05
CA VAL A 4 4.03 -18.48 -8.22
C VAL A 4 3.41 -18.42 -6.83
N TYR A 5 4.25 -18.58 -5.82
CA TYR A 5 3.83 -18.66 -4.43
C TYR A 5 4.40 -17.49 -3.61
N ILE A 6 3.61 -16.95 -2.70
CA ILE A 6 4.06 -16.07 -1.62
C ILE A 6 4.41 -16.98 -0.44
N VAL A 7 5.69 -17.05 -0.09
CA VAL A 7 6.18 -17.91 1.01
C VAL A 7 6.02 -17.21 2.35
N ASP A 8 6.37 -15.93 2.41
CA ASP A 8 6.19 -15.09 3.59
C ASP A 8 5.99 -13.63 3.19
N ALA A 9 5.41 -12.86 4.09
CA ALA A 9 5.17 -11.44 3.91
C ALA A 9 5.33 -10.73 5.26
N VAL A 10 6.12 -9.66 5.27
CA VAL A 10 6.33 -8.84 6.46
C VAL A 10 6.08 -7.38 6.15
N ARG A 11 5.73 -6.62 7.18
CA ARG A 11 5.66 -5.17 7.11
C ARG A 11 6.17 -4.55 8.41
N THR A 12 6.66 -3.34 8.34
CA THR A 12 6.83 -2.53 9.54
C THR A 12 5.47 -2.18 10.14
N PRO A 13 5.38 -1.83 11.40
CA PRO A 13 4.29 -0.99 11.87
C PRO A 13 4.18 0.26 10.99
N ILE A 14 2.97 0.73 10.76
CA ILE A 14 2.76 1.97 10.00
C ILE A 14 2.86 3.15 10.96
N GLY A 15 3.84 4.02 10.72
CA GLY A 15 4.06 5.26 11.44
C GLY A 15 3.10 6.36 10.97
N ARG A 16 2.64 7.18 11.89
CA ARG A 16 1.94 8.43 11.53
C ARG A 16 2.93 9.45 10.99
N TYR A 17 2.42 10.39 10.21
CA TYR A 17 3.21 11.53 9.75
C TYR A 17 3.89 12.24 10.92
N ASN A 18 5.20 12.43 10.81
CA ASN A 18 6.04 13.00 11.86
C ASN A 18 5.93 12.25 13.20
N GLY A 19 5.68 10.93 13.15
CA GLY A 19 5.55 10.03 14.30
C GLY A 19 6.84 9.28 14.63
N ALA A 20 6.70 8.06 15.16
CA ALA A 20 7.82 7.26 15.64
C ALA A 20 8.86 6.92 14.56
N LEU A 21 8.42 6.74 13.29
CA LEU A 21 9.31 6.44 12.17
C LEU A 21 9.97 7.68 11.54
N ALA A 22 9.66 8.90 11.98
CA ALA A 22 10.16 10.14 11.38
C ALA A 22 11.70 10.26 11.36
N GLY A 23 12.37 9.62 12.31
CA GLY A 23 13.84 9.60 12.41
C GLY A 23 14.53 8.61 11.48
N LEU A 24 13.79 7.69 10.85
CA LEU A 24 14.35 6.64 10.01
C LEU A 24 14.28 7.04 8.53
N ARG A 25 15.37 6.74 7.81
CA ARG A 25 15.43 6.94 6.37
C ARG A 25 14.56 5.90 5.64
N PRO A 26 13.93 6.24 4.51
CA PRO A 26 13.12 5.27 3.75
C PRO A 26 13.94 4.07 3.25
N ASP A 27 15.19 4.25 2.84
CA ASP A 27 16.07 3.17 2.42
C ASP A 27 16.43 2.22 3.57
N ASP A 28 16.65 2.73 4.79
CA ASP A 28 16.86 1.91 6.00
C ASP A 28 15.58 1.15 6.41
N LEU A 29 14.42 1.80 6.28
CA LEU A 29 13.13 1.19 6.60
C LEU A 29 12.80 0.04 5.64
N ALA A 30 13.05 0.24 4.34
CA ALA A 30 12.94 -0.79 3.32
C ALA A 30 13.90 -1.96 3.57
N ALA A 31 15.16 -1.66 3.91
CA ALA A 31 16.16 -2.66 4.24
C ALA A 31 15.79 -3.46 5.49
N HIS A 32 15.17 -2.81 6.49
CA HIS A 32 14.66 -3.51 7.67
C HIS A 32 13.60 -4.54 7.30
N ALA A 33 12.60 -4.18 6.48
CA ALA A 33 11.58 -5.13 6.03
C ALA A 33 12.19 -6.33 5.27
N ILE A 34 13.18 -6.09 4.40
CA ILE A 34 13.87 -7.17 3.68
C ILE A 34 14.65 -8.07 4.66
N ARG A 35 15.39 -7.51 5.62
CA ARG A 35 16.14 -8.30 6.63
C ARG A 35 15.22 -9.20 7.45
N GLU A 36 14.10 -8.64 7.91
CA GLU A 36 13.12 -9.38 8.71
C GLU A 36 12.45 -10.51 7.90
N LEU A 37 12.17 -10.25 6.62
CA LEU A 37 11.67 -11.28 5.71
C LEU A 37 12.67 -12.45 5.58
N LEU A 38 13.94 -12.14 5.35
CA LEU A 38 15.00 -13.15 5.19
C LEU A 38 15.27 -13.89 6.50
N ALA A 39 15.23 -13.20 7.64
CA ALA A 39 15.41 -13.81 8.95
C ALA A 39 14.34 -14.87 9.27
N ARG A 40 13.15 -14.75 8.67
CA ARG A 40 12.07 -15.74 8.78
C ARG A 40 12.24 -16.96 7.83
N THR A 41 13.21 -16.88 6.93
CA THR A 41 13.50 -17.95 5.95
C THR A 41 14.99 -18.32 6.00
N PRO A 42 15.48 -18.82 7.16
CA PRO A 42 16.92 -19.00 7.42
C PRO A 42 17.58 -20.07 6.53
N ASP A 43 16.81 -20.99 5.97
CA ASP A 43 17.32 -22.05 5.09
C ASP A 43 17.56 -21.57 3.65
N LEU A 44 17.02 -20.41 3.29
CA LEU A 44 17.24 -19.82 1.97
C LEU A 44 18.61 -19.14 1.91
N ASP A 45 19.47 -19.58 1.00
CA ASP A 45 20.68 -18.84 0.65
C ASP A 45 20.29 -17.51 -0.04
N PRO A 46 20.63 -16.35 0.55
CA PRO A 46 20.29 -15.05 -0.05
C PRO A 46 20.89 -14.83 -1.45
N ALA A 47 21.95 -15.56 -1.82
CA ALA A 47 22.54 -15.49 -3.16
C ALA A 47 21.64 -16.11 -4.25
N ARG A 48 20.61 -16.87 -3.86
CA ARG A 48 19.62 -17.42 -4.77
C ARG A 48 18.50 -16.44 -5.12
N ILE A 49 18.43 -15.29 -4.46
CA ILE A 49 17.49 -14.23 -4.83
C ILE A 49 17.99 -13.59 -6.12
N GLU A 50 17.16 -13.63 -7.15
CA GLU A 50 17.56 -13.23 -8.51
C GLU A 50 17.20 -11.77 -8.81
N ASP A 51 16.18 -11.19 -8.12
CA ASP A 51 15.87 -9.77 -8.24
C ASP A 51 15.06 -9.25 -7.04
N VAL A 52 15.10 -7.92 -6.84
CA VAL A 52 14.32 -7.19 -5.84
C VAL A 52 13.47 -6.11 -6.51
N TYR A 53 12.16 -6.28 -6.48
CA TYR A 53 11.16 -5.33 -7.00
C TYR A 53 10.59 -4.52 -5.85
N PHE A 54 10.80 -3.21 -5.82
CA PHE A 54 10.35 -2.41 -4.70
C PHE A 54 9.56 -1.18 -5.14
N GLY A 55 8.32 -1.06 -4.62
CA GLY A 55 7.44 0.07 -4.89
C GLY A 55 7.85 1.31 -4.10
N ASN A 56 7.87 2.47 -4.77
CA ASN A 56 8.04 3.77 -4.13
C ASN A 56 7.39 4.85 -4.99
N ALA A 57 6.53 5.67 -4.39
CA ALA A 57 5.75 6.64 -5.16
C ALA A 57 6.50 7.96 -5.38
N ASN A 58 7.34 8.36 -4.45
CA ASN A 58 8.01 9.66 -4.52
C ASN A 58 9.39 9.60 -5.19
N GLY A 59 10.34 8.85 -4.63
CA GLY A 59 11.70 8.70 -5.17
C GLY A 59 12.54 9.98 -5.22
N ALA A 60 12.08 11.08 -4.63
CA ALA A 60 12.69 12.39 -4.78
C ALA A 60 13.78 12.70 -3.73
N GLY A 61 13.87 11.94 -2.66
CA GLY A 61 14.73 12.21 -1.51
C GLY A 61 15.74 11.10 -1.22
N GLU A 62 15.73 10.67 0.02
CA GLU A 62 16.60 9.61 0.56
C GLU A 62 16.28 8.22 -0.03
N ASP A 63 15.19 8.07 -0.75
CA ASP A 63 14.86 6.93 -1.62
C ASP A 63 15.89 6.75 -2.75
N ASN A 64 16.65 7.80 -3.02
CA ASN A 64 17.81 7.82 -3.92
C ASN A 64 17.54 7.18 -5.30
N ARG A 65 16.39 7.51 -5.90
CA ARG A 65 15.95 7.14 -7.26
C ARG A 65 15.67 5.64 -7.46
N ASN A 66 16.46 4.75 -6.86
CA ASN A 66 16.26 3.30 -6.92
C ASN A 66 16.39 2.70 -5.52
N VAL A 67 15.35 2.91 -4.70
CA VAL A 67 15.32 2.43 -3.32
C VAL A 67 15.34 0.89 -3.25
N GLY A 68 14.82 0.19 -4.25
CA GLY A 68 14.86 -1.28 -4.30
C GLY A 68 16.31 -1.81 -4.25
N ARG A 69 17.20 -1.27 -5.09
CA ARG A 69 18.61 -1.66 -5.06
C ARG A 69 19.33 -1.18 -3.79
N MET A 70 19.05 0.05 -3.34
CA MET A 70 19.67 0.57 -2.12
C MET A 70 19.30 -0.28 -0.90
N ALA A 71 18.01 -0.61 -0.76
CA ALA A 71 17.50 -1.43 0.32
C ALA A 71 18.07 -2.86 0.29
N ALA A 72 18.18 -3.47 -0.89
CA ALA A 72 18.80 -4.79 -1.05
C ALA A 72 20.24 -4.82 -0.48
N LEU A 73 21.06 -3.84 -0.84
CA LEU A 73 22.45 -3.73 -0.34
C LEU A 73 22.49 -3.44 1.16
N LEU A 74 21.67 -2.51 1.65
CA LEU A 74 21.57 -2.18 3.07
C LEU A 74 21.02 -3.34 3.90
N ALA A 75 20.19 -4.20 3.32
CA ALA A 75 19.70 -5.42 3.95
C ALA A 75 20.80 -6.50 4.09
N GLY A 76 21.90 -6.36 3.37
CA GLY A 76 23.01 -7.33 3.38
C GLY A 76 22.89 -8.42 2.31
N LEU A 77 22.02 -8.24 1.32
CA LEU A 77 22.00 -9.13 0.15
C LEU A 77 23.33 -9.03 -0.61
N PRO A 78 23.78 -10.13 -1.25
CA PRO A 78 24.97 -10.11 -2.08
C PRO A 78 24.91 -9.05 -3.17
N THR A 79 26.06 -8.49 -3.54
CA THR A 79 26.15 -7.47 -4.60
C THR A 79 25.71 -7.98 -5.98
N SER A 80 25.63 -9.29 -6.16
CA SER A 80 25.12 -9.95 -7.35
C SER A 80 23.59 -9.83 -7.50
N VAL A 81 22.85 -9.60 -6.40
CA VAL A 81 21.38 -9.47 -6.44
C VAL A 81 20.99 -8.09 -6.95
N PRO A 82 20.38 -7.95 -8.13
CA PRO A 82 19.93 -6.66 -8.65
C PRO A 82 18.72 -6.12 -7.89
N GLY A 83 18.24 -4.94 -8.28
CA GLY A 83 17.01 -4.39 -7.71
C GLY A 83 16.48 -3.24 -8.55
N VAL A 84 15.17 -3.15 -8.64
CA VAL A 84 14.43 -2.12 -9.38
C VAL A 84 13.42 -1.42 -8.50
N THR A 85 13.20 -0.14 -8.75
CA THR A 85 12.11 0.62 -8.12
C THR A 85 10.96 0.80 -9.10
N VAL A 86 9.77 0.44 -8.64
CA VAL A 86 8.53 0.52 -9.42
C VAL A 86 7.68 1.68 -8.91
N ASN A 87 7.21 2.54 -9.81
CA ASN A 87 6.30 3.62 -9.48
C ASN A 87 4.98 3.50 -10.25
N ARG A 88 3.92 3.16 -9.54
CA ARG A 88 2.52 3.27 -9.96
C ARG A 88 1.75 4.02 -8.86
N LEU A 89 2.33 5.12 -8.34
CA LEU A 89 1.78 5.91 -7.24
C LEU A 89 1.35 5.00 -6.06
N CYS A 90 0.10 5.12 -5.57
CA CYS A 90 -0.42 4.35 -4.45
C CYS A 90 -0.29 2.81 -4.62
N ALA A 91 -0.26 2.30 -5.85
CA ALA A 91 -0.17 0.88 -6.14
C ALA A 91 1.27 0.39 -6.41
N SER A 92 2.29 1.21 -6.18
CA SER A 92 3.68 0.84 -6.51
C SER A 92 4.10 -0.50 -5.90
N GLY A 93 3.76 -0.75 -4.63
CA GLY A 93 4.06 -2.02 -3.95
C GLY A 93 3.31 -3.21 -4.54
N LEU A 94 2.02 -3.07 -4.90
CA LEU A 94 1.27 -4.15 -5.54
C LEU A 94 1.77 -4.42 -6.96
N GLU A 95 2.14 -3.38 -7.71
CA GLU A 95 2.77 -3.52 -9.03
C GLU A 95 4.11 -4.24 -8.92
N ALA A 96 4.92 -3.95 -7.89
CA ALA A 96 6.18 -4.64 -7.63
C ALA A 96 5.94 -6.15 -7.41
N VAL A 97 4.95 -6.53 -6.61
CA VAL A 97 4.54 -7.93 -6.40
C VAL A 97 4.11 -8.59 -7.72
N ILE A 98 3.30 -7.90 -8.52
CA ILE A 98 2.82 -8.41 -9.81
C ILE A 98 3.98 -8.55 -10.82
N GLN A 99 4.94 -7.64 -10.86
CA GLN A 99 6.09 -7.74 -11.75
C GLN A 99 7.01 -8.89 -11.36
N ALA A 100 7.31 -9.06 -10.08
CA ALA A 100 8.06 -10.21 -9.58
C ALA A 100 7.34 -11.54 -9.92
N ALA A 101 6.04 -11.61 -9.68
CA ALA A 101 5.26 -12.80 -10.03
C ALA A 101 5.29 -13.10 -11.53
N ARG A 102 5.23 -12.09 -12.39
CA ARG A 102 5.34 -12.26 -13.84
C ARG A 102 6.72 -12.76 -14.27
N ALA A 103 7.80 -12.21 -13.70
CA ALA A 103 9.16 -12.66 -13.98
C ALA A 103 9.33 -14.14 -13.62
N ILE A 104 8.84 -14.55 -12.45
CA ILE A 104 8.87 -15.94 -12.01
C ILE A 104 8.00 -16.83 -12.92
N ALA A 105 6.78 -16.42 -13.24
CA ALA A 105 5.87 -17.18 -14.09
C ALA A 105 6.41 -17.41 -15.51
N LEU A 106 7.21 -16.47 -16.02
CA LEU A 106 7.88 -16.58 -17.33
C LEU A 106 9.19 -17.36 -17.27
N GLY A 107 9.74 -17.61 -16.08
CA GLY A 107 11.00 -18.32 -15.88
C GLY A 107 12.24 -17.42 -15.94
N ASP A 108 12.07 -16.11 -15.86
CA ASP A 108 13.18 -15.14 -15.77
C ASP A 108 13.84 -15.17 -14.38
N ALA A 109 13.09 -15.62 -13.36
CA ALA A 109 13.55 -15.83 -12.00
C ALA A 109 12.82 -17.03 -11.38
N SER A 110 13.41 -17.65 -10.35
CA SER A 110 12.77 -18.65 -9.47
C SER A 110 12.46 -18.10 -8.09
N ILE A 111 13.25 -17.10 -7.62
CA ILE A 111 13.12 -16.51 -6.30
C ILE A 111 13.29 -14.98 -6.43
N ALA A 112 12.30 -14.22 -5.98
CA ALA A 112 12.35 -12.77 -5.97
C ALA A 112 11.82 -12.20 -4.66
N VAL A 113 12.36 -11.06 -4.24
CA VAL A 113 11.78 -10.23 -3.18
C VAL A 113 10.97 -9.12 -3.84
N ALA A 114 9.72 -8.97 -3.42
CA ALA A 114 8.88 -7.85 -3.83
C ALA A 114 8.41 -7.07 -2.60
N GLY A 115 8.22 -5.76 -2.75
CA GLY A 115 7.80 -4.97 -1.60
C GLY A 115 7.51 -3.52 -1.96
N GLY A 116 7.61 -2.68 -0.96
CA GLY A 116 7.50 -1.25 -1.15
C GLY A 116 7.75 -0.45 0.13
N VAL A 117 8.07 0.81 -0.04
CA VAL A 117 8.34 1.75 1.04
C VAL A 117 7.83 3.13 0.68
N GLU A 118 7.37 3.85 1.70
CA GLU A 118 7.17 5.28 1.62
C GLU A 118 7.49 5.93 2.95
N SER A 119 8.19 7.05 2.93
CA SER A 119 8.25 7.96 4.05
C SER A 119 7.69 9.32 3.61
N MET A 120 6.44 9.57 3.94
CA MET A 120 5.79 10.84 3.63
C MET A 120 6.30 11.95 4.55
N THR A 121 6.81 11.59 5.74
CA THR A 121 7.45 12.52 6.69
C THR A 121 8.75 13.09 6.13
N ARG A 122 9.56 12.26 5.46
CA ARG A 122 10.89 12.66 4.95
C ARG A 122 10.87 13.07 3.48
N ALA A 123 9.70 13.14 2.87
CA ALA A 123 9.53 13.63 1.51
C ALA A 123 10.05 15.08 1.39
N PRO A 124 11.04 15.35 0.51
CA PRO A 124 11.72 16.63 0.48
C PRO A 124 10.89 17.73 -0.21
N TYR A 125 11.31 18.96 -0.04
CA TYR A 125 10.95 20.02 -0.96
C TYR A 125 11.83 19.96 -2.20
N VAL A 126 11.28 20.31 -3.36
CA VAL A 126 12.02 20.38 -4.62
C VAL A 126 11.91 21.76 -5.23
N LEU A 127 13.00 22.20 -5.82
CA LEU A 127 13.14 23.49 -6.50
C LEU A 127 13.39 23.24 -7.98
N PRO A 128 12.55 23.72 -8.91
CA PRO A 128 12.83 23.62 -10.33
C PRO A 128 14.07 24.46 -10.67
N LYS A 129 14.84 23.98 -11.63
CA LYS A 129 15.93 24.79 -12.18
C LYS A 129 15.35 25.97 -12.99
N SER A 130 16.04 27.11 -12.95
CA SER A 130 15.69 28.23 -13.80
C SER A 130 15.84 27.91 -15.28
N ASP A 131 14.91 28.36 -16.08
CA ASP A 131 14.97 28.35 -17.56
C ASP A 131 15.80 29.52 -18.13
N ARG A 132 16.23 30.46 -17.25
CA ARG A 132 16.98 31.67 -17.63
C ARG A 132 18.39 31.59 -17.06
N ALA A 133 19.36 32.13 -17.84
CA ALA A 133 20.77 32.18 -17.44
C ALA A 133 21.00 33.05 -16.19
N PHE A 134 20.21 34.13 -16.04
CA PHE A 134 20.29 35.07 -14.95
C PHE A 134 18.88 35.20 -14.30
N PRO A 135 18.48 34.27 -13.44
CA PRO A 135 17.18 34.34 -12.80
C PRO A 135 17.10 35.54 -11.86
N ALA A 136 16.04 36.30 -11.97
CA ALA A 136 15.70 37.37 -11.05
C ALA A 136 14.28 37.16 -10.52
N GLY A 137 14.06 37.50 -9.23
CA GLY A 137 12.78 37.34 -8.57
C GLY A 137 12.68 36.12 -7.67
N HIS A 138 11.47 35.78 -7.23
CA HIS A 138 11.18 34.69 -6.30
C HIS A 138 11.06 33.36 -7.06
N THR A 139 11.36 32.27 -6.35
CA THR A 139 11.19 30.89 -6.86
C THR A 139 10.37 30.10 -5.85
N GLU A 140 9.46 29.27 -6.33
CA GLU A 140 8.61 28.43 -5.51
C GLU A 140 9.27 27.10 -5.19
N LEU A 141 9.16 26.68 -3.92
CA LEU A 141 9.52 25.34 -3.46
C LEU A 141 8.26 24.47 -3.41
N TYR A 142 8.32 23.30 -4.05
CA TYR A 142 7.22 22.35 -4.07
C TYR A 142 7.42 21.26 -3.02
N SER A 143 6.41 21.05 -2.16
CA SER A 143 6.37 19.86 -1.30
C SER A 143 6.15 18.61 -2.15
N THR A 144 6.88 17.54 -1.84
CA THR A 144 6.72 16.25 -2.52
C THR A 144 5.96 15.23 -1.67
N THR A 145 5.46 15.64 -0.50
CA THR A 145 4.76 14.75 0.44
C THR A 145 3.48 14.19 -0.15
N LEU A 146 2.66 15.02 -0.77
CA LEU A 146 1.35 14.65 -1.31
C LEU A 146 0.94 15.62 -2.43
N GLY A 147 0.03 15.15 -3.29
CA GLY A 147 -0.58 15.98 -4.34
C GLY A 147 0.29 16.11 -5.59
N TRP A 148 -0.20 16.95 -6.48
CA TRP A 148 0.43 17.20 -7.78
C TRP A 148 1.38 18.40 -7.70
N ARG A 149 2.52 18.27 -8.35
CA ARG A 149 3.53 19.32 -8.42
C ARG A 149 4.03 19.46 -9.86
N MET A 150 4.35 20.68 -10.27
CA MET A 150 4.89 20.96 -11.61
C MET A 150 4.02 20.35 -12.72
N VAL A 151 2.68 20.43 -12.57
CA VAL A 151 1.74 19.86 -13.53
C VAL A 151 1.95 20.50 -14.90
N ASN A 152 1.95 19.66 -15.94
CA ASN A 152 2.07 20.16 -17.32
C ASN A 152 0.85 21.06 -17.64
N PRO A 153 1.05 22.30 -18.10
CA PRO A 153 -0.05 23.24 -18.39
C PRO A 153 -1.04 22.77 -19.47
N ARG A 154 -0.69 21.73 -20.24
CA ARG A 154 -1.57 21.14 -21.25
C ARG A 154 -2.50 20.05 -20.68
N MET A 155 -2.32 19.63 -19.42
CA MET A 155 -3.23 18.70 -18.78
C MET A 155 -4.56 19.40 -18.48
N ASP A 156 -5.66 18.68 -18.66
CA ASP A 156 -6.95 19.16 -18.20
C ASP A 156 -6.92 19.36 -16.66
N PRO A 157 -7.28 20.53 -16.16
CA PRO A 157 -7.30 20.80 -14.73
C PRO A 157 -8.13 19.83 -13.90
N GLN A 158 -9.18 19.22 -14.50
CA GLN A 158 -9.99 18.22 -13.83
C GLN A 158 -9.21 16.92 -13.51
N TRP A 159 -8.15 16.62 -14.26
CA TRP A 159 -7.37 15.40 -14.06
C TRP A 159 -6.42 15.47 -12.88
N THR A 160 -6.13 16.68 -12.42
CA THR A 160 -5.19 16.93 -11.32
C THR A 160 -5.82 17.69 -10.15
N VAL A 161 -7.13 17.56 -9.98
CA VAL A 161 -7.80 18.06 -8.78
C VAL A 161 -7.19 17.41 -7.52
N PRO A 162 -7.25 18.08 -6.35
CA PRO A 162 -6.85 17.47 -5.08
C PRO A 162 -7.53 16.10 -4.88
N LEU A 163 -6.80 15.13 -4.32
CA LEU A 163 -7.32 13.76 -4.17
C LEU A 163 -8.60 13.70 -3.33
N GLY A 164 -8.72 14.55 -2.31
CA GLY A 164 -9.95 14.63 -1.52
C GLY A 164 -11.11 15.29 -2.26
N GLU A 165 -10.85 16.21 -3.21
CA GLU A 165 -11.90 16.71 -4.11
C GLU A 165 -12.44 15.58 -5.01
N SER A 166 -11.58 14.70 -5.48
CA SER A 166 -12.00 13.48 -6.19
C SER A 166 -12.92 12.60 -5.32
N ALA A 167 -12.61 12.46 -4.03
CA ALA A 167 -13.48 11.74 -3.08
C ALA A 167 -14.83 12.42 -2.89
N GLU A 168 -14.88 13.75 -2.85
CA GLU A 168 -16.13 14.52 -2.81
C GLU A 168 -16.95 14.33 -4.10
N LEU A 169 -16.32 14.30 -5.28
CA LEU A 169 -17.00 14.03 -6.55
C LEU A 169 -17.61 12.63 -6.58
N ILE A 170 -16.96 11.63 -5.98
CA ILE A 170 -17.47 10.27 -5.82
C ILE A 170 -18.67 10.27 -4.85
N ALA A 171 -18.54 10.97 -3.73
CA ALA A 171 -19.64 11.12 -2.76
C ALA A 171 -20.90 11.74 -3.42
N ASP A 172 -20.73 12.78 -4.22
CA ASP A 172 -21.81 13.40 -4.99
C ASP A 172 -22.44 12.42 -5.97
N LYS A 173 -21.62 11.73 -6.77
CA LYS A 173 -22.07 10.78 -7.81
C LYS A 173 -22.92 9.66 -7.22
N HIS A 174 -22.51 9.10 -6.08
CA HIS A 174 -23.19 7.97 -5.44
C HIS A 174 -24.10 8.38 -4.28
N ARG A 175 -24.24 9.70 -4.00
CA ARG A 175 -25.06 10.24 -2.91
C ARG A 175 -24.64 9.69 -1.54
N ILE A 176 -23.34 9.58 -1.32
CA ILE A 176 -22.76 9.08 -0.07
C ILE A 176 -22.62 10.27 0.92
N GLY A 177 -23.47 10.26 1.93
CA GLY A 177 -23.49 11.31 2.95
C GLY A 177 -22.31 11.24 3.92
N ARG A 178 -22.12 12.32 4.67
CA ARG A 178 -21.10 12.44 5.71
C ARG A 178 -21.24 11.34 6.78
N ASP A 179 -22.45 11.06 7.23
CA ASP A 179 -22.71 10.08 8.29
C ASP A 179 -22.29 8.66 7.85
N GLN A 180 -22.58 8.27 6.61
CA GLN A 180 -22.16 6.99 6.05
C GLN A 180 -20.63 6.87 5.99
N GLN A 181 -19.92 7.93 5.62
CA GLN A 181 -18.47 7.96 5.60
C GLN A 181 -17.87 7.85 7.00
N ASP A 182 -18.42 8.56 7.98
CA ASP A 182 -17.96 8.53 9.37
C ASP A 182 -18.25 7.16 10.02
N GLU A 183 -19.39 6.53 9.73
CA GLU A 183 -19.73 5.18 10.18
C GLU A 183 -18.75 4.15 9.61
N PHE A 184 -18.44 4.22 8.31
CA PHE A 184 -17.44 3.36 7.69
C PHE A 184 -16.06 3.52 8.33
N ALA A 185 -15.61 4.76 8.52
CA ALA A 185 -14.33 5.06 9.14
C ALA A 185 -14.25 4.56 10.59
N LEU A 186 -15.32 4.72 11.36
CA LEU A 186 -15.41 4.17 12.73
C LEU A 186 -15.34 2.65 12.73
N ALA A 187 -16.01 1.99 11.77
CA ALA A 187 -15.95 0.53 11.63
C ALA A 187 -14.52 0.07 11.29
N SER A 188 -13.79 0.77 10.42
CA SER A 188 -12.38 0.50 10.12
C SER A 188 -11.52 0.57 11.39
N HIS A 189 -11.63 1.62 12.20
CA HIS A 189 -10.89 1.73 13.47
C HIS A 189 -11.24 0.63 14.47
N ARG A 190 -12.52 0.26 14.59
CA ARG A 190 -12.96 -0.81 15.49
C ARG A 190 -12.40 -2.17 15.07
N LYS A 191 -12.49 -2.50 13.78
CA LYS A 191 -11.93 -3.73 13.20
C LYS A 191 -10.41 -3.79 13.43
N ALA A 192 -9.68 -2.70 13.14
CA ALA A 192 -8.24 -2.64 13.33
C ALA A 192 -7.84 -2.78 14.82
N ALA A 193 -8.53 -2.11 15.73
CA ALA A 193 -8.27 -2.22 17.16
C ALA A 193 -8.53 -3.64 17.70
N GLN A 194 -9.61 -4.29 17.25
CA GLN A 194 -9.92 -5.68 17.60
C GLN A 194 -8.88 -6.65 17.04
N ALA A 195 -8.48 -6.49 15.76
CA ALA A 195 -7.45 -7.30 15.11
C ALA A 195 -6.10 -7.17 15.85
N GLN A 196 -5.71 -5.95 16.20
CA GLN A 196 -4.48 -5.67 16.94
C GLN A 196 -4.50 -6.29 18.34
N ALA A 197 -5.61 -6.15 19.06
CA ALA A 197 -5.78 -6.75 20.40
C ALA A 197 -5.81 -8.29 20.37
N ALA A 198 -6.26 -8.89 19.26
CA ALA A 198 -6.30 -10.34 19.07
C ALA A 198 -4.98 -10.91 18.51
N GLY A 199 -3.93 -10.10 18.28
CA GLY A 199 -2.67 -10.55 17.70
C GLY A 199 -2.78 -10.93 16.23
N ALA A 200 -3.82 -10.48 15.53
CA ALA A 200 -4.03 -10.84 14.11
C ALA A 200 -2.94 -10.34 13.18
N PHE A 201 -2.18 -9.33 13.58
CA PHE A 201 -1.06 -8.77 12.81
C PHE A 201 0.31 -9.32 13.22
N ASP A 202 0.41 -10.17 14.26
CA ASP A 202 1.71 -10.64 14.79
C ASP A 202 2.50 -11.43 13.74
N GLY A 203 1.81 -12.14 12.83
CA GLY A 203 2.44 -12.87 11.74
C GLY A 203 3.03 -11.98 10.65
N GLU A 204 2.53 -10.75 10.49
CA GLU A 204 2.97 -9.84 9.42
C GLU A 204 3.83 -8.67 9.91
N ILE A 205 3.69 -8.24 11.17
CA ILE A 205 4.48 -7.13 11.70
C ILE A 205 5.90 -7.57 12.04
N ALA A 206 6.87 -6.82 11.50
CA ALA A 206 8.26 -6.82 11.89
C ALA A 206 8.52 -5.60 12.77
N PRO A 207 8.71 -5.76 14.10
CA PRO A 207 8.93 -4.63 14.99
C PRO A 207 10.19 -3.83 14.62
N VAL A 208 10.11 -2.50 14.71
CA VAL A 208 11.20 -1.60 14.31
C VAL A 208 11.92 -1.05 15.53
N PRO A 209 13.23 -1.32 15.71
CA PRO A 209 14.01 -0.70 16.74
C PRO A 209 14.27 0.78 16.41
N LEU A 210 13.88 1.67 17.31
CA LEU A 210 14.04 3.12 17.18
C LEU A 210 15.24 3.57 17.99
N PRO A 211 16.34 4.04 17.35
CA PRO A 211 17.53 4.50 18.05
C PRO A 211 17.21 5.62 19.04
N GLN A 212 17.76 5.55 20.24
CA GLN A 212 17.65 6.58 21.26
C GLN A 212 18.98 7.34 21.41
N ARG A 213 18.92 8.60 21.83
CA ARG A 213 20.16 9.37 22.15
C ARG A 213 20.96 8.76 23.27
N LYS A 214 20.30 8.08 24.22
CA LYS A 214 20.90 7.36 25.36
C LYS A 214 19.99 6.17 25.70
N GLY A 215 20.60 5.05 26.07
CA GLY A 215 19.91 3.82 26.46
C GLY A 215 19.63 2.90 25.27
N ASP A 216 18.87 1.85 25.53
CA ASP A 216 18.49 0.85 24.53
C ASP A 216 17.46 1.42 23.54
N PRO A 217 17.39 0.89 22.30
CA PRO A 217 16.36 1.26 21.35
C PRO A 217 14.96 1.01 21.91
N VAL A 218 14.03 1.93 21.66
CA VAL A 218 12.61 1.67 21.88
C VAL A 218 12.07 0.90 20.68
N VAL A 219 11.28 -0.14 20.91
CA VAL A 219 10.73 -0.97 19.83
C VAL A 219 9.32 -0.49 19.47
N LEU A 220 9.12 -0.09 18.22
CA LEU A 220 7.78 0.14 17.68
C LEU A 220 7.22 -1.20 17.18
N GLY A 221 6.20 -1.73 17.83
CA GLY A 221 5.61 -3.04 17.53
C GLY A 221 4.15 -3.00 17.04
N ALA A 222 3.55 -1.81 16.91
CA ALA A 222 2.15 -1.66 16.53
C ALA A 222 1.92 -0.41 15.65
N ASP A 223 0.87 -0.44 14.84
CA ASP A 223 0.46 0.68 13.99
C ASP A 223 0.03 1.89 14.83
N GLU A 224 0.57 3.09 14.55
CA GLU A 224 0.38 4.28 15.37
C GLU A 224 -0.98 4.98 15.18
N CYS A 225 -1.68 4.72 14.07
CA CYS A 225 -2.88 5.50 13.70
C CYS A 225 -4.19 4.89 14.20
N VAL A 226 -4.18 3.66 14.72
CA VAL A 226 -5.38 2.97 15.22
C VAL A 226 -5.94 3.71 16.44
N ARG A 227 -7.21 4.09 16.38
CA ARG A 227 -7.93 4.80 17.46
C ARG A 227 -9.02 3.91 18.04
N ALA A 228 -8.70 3.17 19.09
CA ALA A 228 -9.66 2.31 19.77
C ALA A 228 -10.81 3.10 20.44
N ASP A 229 -10.59 4.38 20.76
CA ASP A 229 -11.54 5.33 21.35
C ASP A 229 -12.32 6.18 20.33
N ALA A 230 -12.19 5.89 19.03
CA ALA A 230 -12.91 6.62 17.98
C ALA A 230 -14.43 6.57 18.20
N SER A 231 -15.12 7.67 17.93
CA SER A 231 -16.57 7.77 18.07
C SER A 231 -17.19 8.68 17.03
N LEU A 232 -18.44 8.40 16.62
CA LEU A 232 -19.20 9.26 15.70
C LEU A 232 -19.32 10.68 16.24
N ALA A 233 -19.51 10.85 17.56
CA ALA A 233 -19.62 12.17 18.18
C ALA A 233 -18.32 12.99 18.06
N ALA A 234 -17.16 12.36 18.05
CA ALA A 234 -15.88 13.01 17.79
C ALA A 234 -15.70 13.33 16.31
N MET A 235 -16.03 12.39 15.43
CA MET A 235 -15.93 12.55 13.97
C MET A 235 -16.85 13.66 13.45
N ALA A 236 -18.08 13.77 13.95
CA ALA A 236 -19.05 14.78 13.58
C ALA A 236 -18.56 16.23 13.83
N LYS A 237 -17.60 16.43 14.75
CA LYS A 237 -17.00 17.74 15.04
C LYS A 237 -15.92 18.15 14.04
N LEU A 238 -15.45 17.22 13.20
CA LEU A 238 -14.41 17.52 12.22
C LEU A 238 -14.98 18.33 11.06
N LYS A 239 -14.23 19.34 10.67
CA LYS A 239 -14.58 20.19 9.51
C LYS A 239 -14.22 19.48 8.22
N PRO A 240 -14.99 19.70 7.13
CA PRO A 240 -14.59 19.27 5.79
C PRO A 240 -13.21 19.82 5.42
N SER A 241 -12.38 18.98 4.80
CA SER A 241 -10.98 19.33 4.51
C SER A 241 -10.77 19.92 3.13
N PHE A 242 -11.65 19.63 2.17
CA PHE A 242 -11.47 19.99 0.76
C PHE A 242 -12.52 20.99 0.25
N ARG A 243 -13.76 20.87 0.72
CA ARG A 243 -14.85 21.80 0.41
C ARG A 243 -15.33 22.48 1.69
N PRO A 244 -15.03 23.76 1.93
CA PRO A 244 -15.44 24.45 3.16
C PRO A 244 -16.95 24.53 3.37
N SER A 245 -17.73 24.48 2.28
CA SER A 245 -19.19 24.44 2.31
C SER A 245 -19.69 23.22 1.55
N GLY A 246 -20.53 22.42 2.21
CA GLY A 246 -21.13 21.23 1.62
C GLY A 246 -20.18 20.04 1.47
N GLY A 247 -18.94 20.13 1.92
CA GLY A 247 -17.99 19.02 1.90
C GLY A 247 -18.32 17.95 2.94
N THR A 248 -17.92 16.72 2.63
CA THR A 248 -18.19 15.53 3.46
C THR A 248 -16.91 14.83 3.90
N VAL A 249 -15.80 15.00 3.15
CA VAL A 249 -14.51 14.39 3.43
C VAL A 249 -13.77 15.17 4.52
N THR A 250 -13.33 14.44 5.55
CA THR A 250 -12.62 15.00 6.72
C THR A 250 -11.37 14.20 7.03
N ALA A 251 -10.55 14.70 7.95
CA ALA A 251 -9.42 13.95 8.48
C ALA A 251 -9.82 12.67 9.26
N GLY A 252 -11.10 12.50 9.58
CA GLY A 252 -11.62 11.31 10.29
C GLY A 252 -12.07 10.19 9.34
N ASN A 253 -12.41 10.50 8.09
CA ASN A 253 -12.91 9.55 7.11
C ASN A 253 -12.03 9.44 5.84
N ALA A 254 -10.78 9.85 5.98
CA ALA A 254 -9.72 9.72 4.99
C ALA A 254 -8.48 9.06 5.61
N SER A 255 -7.68 8.36 4.81
CA SER A 255 -6.40 7.83 5.28
C SER A 255 -5.44 8.96 5.66
N PRO A 256 -4.66 8.82 6.75
CA PRO A 256 -3.64 9.79 7.12
C PRO A 256 -2.39 9.70 6.25
N LEU A 257 -1.46 10.66 6.40
CA LEU A 257 -0.11 10.59 5.86
C LEU A 257 0.74 9.68 6.73
N ASN A 258 1.54 8.80 6.14
CA ASN A 258 2.21 7.72 6.85
C ASN A 258 3.60 7.38 6.32
N ASP A 259 4.35 6.69 7.19
CA ASP A 259 5.63 6.09 6.90
C ASP A 259 5.53 4.57 7.10
N GLY A 260 6.14 3.77 6.23
CA GLY A 260 6.12 2.31 6.37
C GLY A 260 6.76 1.58 5.20
N ALA A 261 7.07 0.30 5.43
CA ALA A 261 7.61 -0.60 4.42
C ALA A 261 6.98 -2.00 4.55
N ALA A 262 6.95 -2.74 3.44
CA ALA A 262 6.53 -4.13 3.39
C ALA A 262 7.40 -4.90 2.40
N ALA A 263 7.63 -6.19 2.67
CA ALA A 263 8.40 -7.08 1.81
C ALA A 263 7.77 -8.48 1.78
N LEU A 264 7.76 -9.11 0.61
CA LEU A 264 7.23 -10.45 0.35
C LEU A 264 8.29 -11.29 -0.37
N LEU A 265 8.35 -12.57 -0.05
CA LEU A 265 9.16 -13.56 -0.75
C LEU A 265 8.29 -14.32 -1.73
N LEU A 266 8.58 -14.17 -3.03
CA LEU A 266 7.89 -14.86 -4.12
C LEU A 266 8.80 -15.89 -4.72
N VAL A 267 8.26 -17.09 -5.01
CA VAL A 267 9.00 -18.21 -5.56
C VAL A 267 8.16 -19.03 -6.53
N ASP A 268 8.83 -19.81 -7.41
CA ASP A 268 8.23 -20.93 -8.09
C ASP A 268 8.34 -22.24 -7.24
N GLU A 269 8.01 -23.40 -7.79
CA GLU A 269 8.10 -24.69 -7.10
C GLU A 269 9.53 -25.04 -6.68
N GLU A 270 10.53 -24.72 -7.51
CA GLU A 270 11.93 -24.95 -7.18
C GLU A 270 12.40 -24.07 -6.03
N GLY A 271 12.04 -22.78 -6.09
CA GLY A 271 12.28 -21.83 -5.02
C GLY A 271 11.56 -22.23 -3.73
N LEU A 272 10.32 -22.71 -3.82
CA LEU A 272 9.55 -23.18 -2.67
C LEU A 272 10.25 -24.34 -1.95
N ALA A 273 10.71 -25.33 -2.71
CA ALA A 273 11.48 -26.44 -2.17
C ALA A 273 12.75 -25.99 -1.44
N ALA A 274 13.39 -24.92 -1.93
CA ALA A 274 14.60 -24.36 -1.31
C ALA A 274 14.34 -23.62 0.00
N THR A 275 13.11 -23.15 0.24
CA THR A 275 12.75 -22.48 1.49
C THR A 275 12.38 -23.43 2.61
N GLY A 276 12.03 -24.68 2.29
CA GLY A 276 11.53 -25.68 3.23
C GLY A 276 10.21 -25.28 3.93
N ARG A 277 9.47 -24.31 3.38
CA ARG A 277 8.26 -23.73 4.00
C ARG A 277 7.00 -24.00 3.18
N GLU A 278 5.87 -24.04 3.85
CA GLU A 278 4.56 -23.98 3.22
C GLU A 278 4.28 -22.55 2.74
N PRO A 279 3.73 -22.36 1.52
CA PRO A 279 3.39 -21.02 1.05
C PRO A 279 2.18 -20.45 1.79
N LEU A 280 2.13 -19.13 1.96
CA LEU A 280 0.95 -18.45 2.48
C LEU A 280 -0.19 -18.47 1.47
N ALA A 281 0.11 -18.22 0.20
CA ALA A 281 -0.85 -18.21 -0.90
C ALA A 281 -0.15 -18.37 -2.26
N ARG A 282 -0.92 -18.74 -3.28
CA ARG A 282 -0.52 -18.74 -4.70
C ARG A 282 -1.04 -17.46 -5.36
N VAL A 283 -0.24 -16.85 -6.22
CA VAL A 283 -0.65 -15.75 -7.08
C VAL A 283 -1.45 -16.30 -8.25
N SER A 284 -2.72 -15.92 -8.36
CA SER A 284 -3.62 -16.44 -9.39
C SER A 284 -3.71 -15.52 -10.61
N ALA A 285 -4.14 -14.28 -10.41
CA ALA A 285 -4.34 -13.36 -11.52
C ALA A 285 -4.22 -11.91 -11.09
N SER A 286 -4.04 -11.00 -12.05
CA SER A 286 -4.04 -9.56 -11.82
C SER A 286 -4.90 -8.81 -12.83
N GLY A 287 -5.48 -7.68 -12.40
CA GLY A 287 -6.27 -6.77 -13.22
C GLY A 287 -5.81 -5.34 -13.07
N VAL A 288 -5.76 -4.62 -14.17
CA VAL A 288 -5.48 -3.18 -14.20
C VAL A 288 -6.58 -2.47 -14.96
N SER A 289 -6.93 -1.29 -14.51
CA SER A 289 -7.95 -0.43 -15.12
C SER A 289 -7.51 1.02 -15.18
N ALA A 290 -8.18 1.80 -16.01
CA ALA A 290 -8.08 3.24 -16.02
C ALA A 290 -9.46 3.85 -16.30
N ILE A 291 -9.73 5.00 -15.69
CA ILE A 291 -10.97 5.78 -15.83
C ILE A 291 -10.63 7.27 -15.85
N ASP A 292 -11.63 8.12 -15.96
CA ASP A 292 -11.47 9.56 -15.83
C ASP A 292 -10.74 9.93 -14.53
N PRO A 293 -9.60 10.64 -14.60
CA PRO A 293 -8.72 10.86 -13.45
C PRO A 293 -9.38 11.48 -12.22
N GLN A 294 -10.36 12.36 -12.38
CA GLN A 294 -11.09 12.97 -11.26
C GLN A 294 -11.94 11.97 -10.46
N TYR A 295 -12.20 10.77 -11.02
CA TYR A 295 -12.90 9.68 -10.34
C TYR A 295 -11.98 8.51 -9.98
N PHE A 296 -10.67 8.76 -9.85
CA PHE A 296 -9.67 7.70 -9.65
C PHE A 296 -10.04 6.67 -8.57
N GLY A 297 -10.78 7.09 -7.56
CA GLY A 297 -11.21 6.23 -6.45
C GLY A 297 -12.12 5.07 -6.87
N LEU A 298 -12.80 5.16 -8.03
CA LEU A 298 -13.65 4.10 -8.57
C LEU A 298 -12.90 3.13 -9.51
N ALA A 299 -11.65 3.40 -9.84
CA ALA A 299 -10.89 2.54 -10.75
C ALA A 299 -10.72 1.08 -10.24
N PRO A 300 -10.69 0.77 -8.94
CA PRO A 300 -10.70 -0.61 -8.45
C PRO A 300 -11.88 -1.44 -8.96
N VAL A 301 -13.01 -0.83 -9.25
CA VAL A 301 -14.21 -1.52 -9.72
C VAL A 301 -13.88 -2.45 -10.91
N GLU A 302 -13.39 -1.89 -11.97
CA GLU A 302 -13.04 -2.63 -13.18
C GLU A 302 -11.76 -3.46 -13.01
N ALA A 303 -10.80 -3.01 -12.18
CA ALA A 303 -9.58 -3.78 -11.92
C ALA A 303 -9.89 -5.12 -11.25
N VAL A 304 -10.80 -5.15 -10.28
CA VAL A 304 -11.25 -6.37 -9.60
C VAL A 304 -12.00 -7.28 -10.54
N HIS A 305 -12.95 -6.77 -11.32
CA HIS A 305 -13.66 -7.57 -12.34
C HIS A 305 -12.69 -8.26 -13.29
N ARG A 306 -11.69 -7.53 -13.81
CA ARG A 306 -10.66 -8.10 -14.71
C ARG A 306 -9.79 -9.15 -14.04
N ALA A 307 -9.43 -8.94 -12.78
CA ALA A 307 -8.62 -9.89 -12.04
C ALA A 307 -9.40 -11.19 -11.77
N LEU A 308 -10.62 -11.07 -11.28
CA LEU A 308 -11.50 -12.21 -11.01
C LEU A 308 -11.82 -13.00 -12.28
N ALA A 309 -12.18 -12.32 -13.37
CA ALA A 309 -12.46 -12.98 -14.64
C ALA A 309 -11.25 -13.80 -15.16
N LYS A 310 -10.02 -13.27 -15.03
CA LYS A 310 -8.81 -14.01 -15.38
C LYS A 310 -8.52 -15.20 -14.46
N ALA A 311 -8.91 -15.10 -13.19
CA ALA A 311 -8.80 -16.20 -12.23
C ALA A 311 -9.92 -17.25 -12.43
N GLY A 312 -10.92 -16.99 -13.27
CA GLY A 312 -12.11 -17.82 -13.41
C GLY A 312 -13.01 -17.79 -12.17
N LYS A 313 -13.01 -16.68 -11.45
CA LYS A 313 -13.73 -16.45 -10.19
C LYS A 313 -14.75 -15.32 -10.32
N GLY A 314 -15.70 -15.27 -9.39
CA GLY A 314 -16.66 -14.19 -9.20
C GLY A 314 -16.64 -13.65 -7.76
N PHE A 315 -17.45 -12.65 -7.46
CA PHE A 315 -17.55 -12.10 -6.10
C PHE A 315 -18.03 -13.12 -5.07
N GLY A 316 -18.87 -14.09 -5.48
CA GLY A 316 -19.35 -15.16 -4.60
C GLY A 316 -18.27 -16.17 -4.16
N ASP A 317 -17.10 -16.17 -4.81
CA ASP A 317 -15.97 -17.02 -4.44
C ASP A 317 -15.03 -16.37 -3.42
N LEU A 318 -15.23 -15.07 -3.12
CA LEU A 318 -14.31 -14.31 -2.25
C LEU A 318 -14.51 -14.62 -0.77
N ASP A 319 -13.43 -14.95 -0.11
CA ASP A 319 -13.33 -15.05 1.33
C ASP A 319 -12.77 -13.78 1.98
N VAL A 320 -11.99 -13.00 1.24
CA VAL A 320 -11.35 -11.76 1.70
C VAL A 320 -11.19 -10.79 0.54
N LEU A 321 -11.57 -9.54 0.76
CA LEU A 321 -11.22 -8.43 -0.13
C LEU A 321 -10.60 -7.30 0.68
N GLU A 322 -9.31 -7.05 0.46
CA GLU A 322 -8.59 -5.89 1.00
C GLU A 322 -8.58 -4.77 -0.06
N LEU A 323 -9.47 -3.81 0.11
CA LEU A 323 -9.53 -2.59 -0.68
C LEU A 323 -8.90 -1.45 0.11
N ASN A 324 -7.85 -0.82 -0.41
CA ASN A 324 -7.22 0.31 0.26
C ASN A 324 -8.22 1.44 0.51
N GLU A 325 -8.32 1.86 1.76
CA GLU A 325 -9.23 2.92 2.20
C GLU A 325 -8.55 4.30 2.08
N ALA A 326 -8.34 4.78 0.86
CA ALA A 326 -7.82 6.13 0.67
C ALA A 326 -8.80 7.18 1.25
N PHE A 327 -10.11 6.96 1.01
CA PHE A 327 -11.22 7.74 1.54
C PHE A 327 -12.43 6.82 1.76
N ALA A 328 -13.22 7.06 2.80
CA ALA A 328 -14.45 6.31 3.03
C ALA A 328 -15.42 6.42 1.84
N ALA A 329 -15.59 7.63 1.28
CA ALA A 329 -16.41 7.87 0.09
C ALA A 329 -15.97 7.02 -1.12
N GLN A 330 -14.66 6.85 -1.29
CA GLN A 330 -14.10 6.03 -2.38
C GLN A 330 -14.45 4.56 -2.21
N VAL A 331 -14.29 4.00 -1.00
CA VAL A 331 -14.63 2.58 -0.74
C VAL A 331 -16.12 2.34 -0.92
N LEU A 332 -16.95 3.19 -0.31
CA LEU A 332 -18.41 3.10 -0.43
C LEU A 332 -18.89 3.24 -1.89
N GLY A 333 -18.22 4.09 -2.67
CA GLY A 333 -18.47 4.22 -4.11
C GLY A 333 -18.15 2.93 -4.88
N CYS A 334 -17.01 2.28 -4.59
CA CYS A 334 -16.67 0.98 -5.19
C CYS A 334 -17.69 -0.10 -4.82
N VAL A 335 -18.08 -0.19 -3.55
CA VAL A 335 -19.09 -1.17 -3.08
C VAL A 335 -20.44 -0.95 -3.77
N ALA A 336 -20.84 0.30 -3.99
CA ALA A 336 -22.08 0.63 -4.71
C ALA A 336 -22.08 0.17 -6.18
N GLU A 337 -20.90 0.06 -6.80
CA GLU A 337 -20.74 -0.45 -8.18
C GLU A 337 -20.61 -2.00 -8.24
N TRP A 338 -20.58 -2.68 -7.09
CA TRP A 338 -20.49 -4.15 -6.98
C TRP A 338 -21.76 -4.75 -6.32
N PRO A 339 -22.89 -4.82 -7.04
CA PRO A 339 -24.16 -5.27 -6.45
C PRO A 339 -24.16 -6.73 -5.96
N GLU A 340 -23.25 -7.56 -6.48
CA GLU A 340 -23.09 -8.98 -6.12
C GLU A 340 -22.08 -9.21 -4.97
N PHE A 341 -21.40 -8.15 -4.51
CA PHE A 341 -20.34 -8.24 -3.52
C PHE A 341 -20.92 -8.31 -2.10
N ASP A 342 -20.42 -9.25 -1.29
CA ASP A 342 -20.74 -9.31 0.14
C ASP A 342 -19.79 -8.38 0.94
N PRO A 343 -20.29 -7.28 1.51
CA PRO A 343 -19.46 -6.37 2.30
C PRO A 343 -18.87 -7.01 3.58
N ALA A 344 -19.33 -8.17 4.00
CA ALA A 344 -18.80 -8.86 5.19
C ALA A 344 -17.34 -9.29 5.00
N VAL A 345 -16.90 -9.55 3.76
CA VAL A 345 -15.52 -9.93 3.45
C VAL A 345 -14.60 -8.74 3.18
N LEU A 346 -15.13 -7.50 3.26
CA LEU A 346 -14.37 -6.26 3.03
C LEU A 346 -13.57 -5.88 4.27
N ASN A 347 -12.23 -5.79 4.09
CA ASN A 347 -11.30 -5.29 5.11
C ASN A 347 -11.65 -5.85 6.50
N PRO A 348 -11.61 -7.17 6.71
CA PRO A 348 -12.10 -7.78 7.95
C PRO A 348 -11.27 -7.38 9.17
N GLN A 349 -10.05 -6.90 8.97
CA GLN A 349 -9.14 -6.43 10.02
C GLN A 349 -8.98 -4.90 10.05
N GLY A 350 -9.92 -4.16 9.43
CA GLY A 350 -9.78 -2.71 9.22
C GLY A 350 -8.85 -2.39 8.05
N GLY A 351 -8.78 -1.13 7.66
CA GLY A 351 -8.00 -0.70 6.51
C GLY A 351 -7.24 0.61 6.74
N ALA A 352 -6.90 1.29 5.66
CA ALA A 352 -5.94 2.40 5.66
C ALA A 352 -6.42 3.64 6.44
N ILE A 353 -7.72 3.83 6.64
CA ILE A 353 -8.23 4.93 7.49
C ILE A 353 -7.74 4.73 8.92
N ALA A 354 -7.73 3.49 9.40
CA ALA A 354 -7.28 3.15 10.75
C ALA A 354 -5.77 2.86 10.81
N LEU A 355 -5.26 2.05 9.86
CA LEU A 355 -3.87 1.57 9.87
C LEU A 355 -2.90 2.59 9.30
N GLY A 356 -3.30 3.29 8.23
CA GLY A 356 -2.45 4.22 7.48
C GLY A 356 -2.19 3.82 6.03
N HIS A 357 -1.71 4.79 5.23
CA HIS A 357 -1.48 4.64 3.79
C HIS A 357 -0.10 5.17 3.35
N PRO A 358 1.01 4.50 3.71
CA PRO A 358 2.31 4.80 3.14
C PRO A 358 2.32 4.33 1.68
N LEU A 359 2.19 5.27 0.72
CA LEU A 359 1.80 5.04 -0.68
C LEU A 359 2.51 3.84 -1.32
N GLY A 360 3.84 3.89 -1.40
CA GLY A 360 4.64 2.84 -2.06
C GLY A 360 4.61 1.48 -1.36
N ALA A 361 4.37 1.44 -0.05
CA ALA A 361 4.29 0.21 0.73
C ALA A 361 2.90 -0.43 0.72
N SER A 362 1.84 0.37 0.57
CA SER A 362 0.46 -0.07 0.81
C SER A 362 0.04 -1.27 -0.01
N GLY A 363 0.37 -1.31 -1.30
CA GLY A 363 -0.02 -2.41 -2.15
C GLY A 363 0.65 -3.74 -1.78
N ALA A 364 1.92 -3.72 -1.37
CA ALA A 364 2.63 -4.89 -0.86
C ALA A 364 2.04 -5.34 0.48
N ARG A 365 1.72 -4.38 1.39
CA ARG A 365 1.03 -4.67 2.65
C ARG A 365 -0.30 -5.36 2.41
N LEU A 366 -1.14 -4.85 1.49
CA LEU A 366 -2.43 -5.46 1.18
C LEU A 366 -2.27 -6.91 0.70
N ALA A 367 -1.35 -7.17 -0.24
CA ALA A 367 -1.06 -8.53 -0.72
C ALA A 367 -0.60 -9.45 0.41
N GLY A 368 0.31 -8.98 1.28
CA GLY A 368 0.78 -9.72 2.45
C GLY A 368 -0.35 -10.01 3.44
N THR A 369 -1.18 -9.01 3.76
CA THR A 369 -2.33 -9.18 4.67
C THR A 369 -3.34 -10.20 4.13
N VAL A 370 -3.67 -10.15 2.82
CA VAL A 370 -4.53 -11.17 2.18
C VAL A 370 -3.89 -12.56 2.29
N ALA A 371 -2.60 -12.69 1.97
CA ALA A 371 -1.90 -13.98 2.05
C ALA A 371 -1.92 -14.56 3.47
N HIS A 372 -1.66 -13.74 4.50
CA HIS A 372 -1.77 -14.17 5.91
C HIS A 372 -3.19 -14.54 6.31
N GLN A 373 -4.20 -13.82 5.84
CA GLN A 373 -5.60 -14.15 6.14
C GLN A 373 -5.99 -15.49 5.53
N LEU A 374 -5.61 -15.76 4.26
CA LEU A 374 -5.85 -17.05 3.61
C LEU A 374 -5.09 -18.18 4.31
N ALA A 375 -3.85 -17.96 4.71
CA ALA A 375 -3.06 -18.94 5.45
C ALA A 375 -3.71 -19.35 6.78
N ARG A 376 -4.24 -18.38 7.54
CA ARG A 376 -4.99 -18.65 8.79
C ARG A 376 -6.30 -19.40 8.56
N ARG A 377 -6.97 -19.17 7.44
CA ARG A 377 -8.19 -19.89 7.04
C ARG A 377 -7.89 -21.32 6.57
N GLY A 378 -6.68 -21.56 6.07
CA GLY A 378 -6.25 -22.85 5.47
C GLY A 378 -6.67 -23.02 4.01
N SER A 379 -7.58 -22.22 3.49
CA SER A 379 -8.04 -22.23 2.08
C SER A 379 -8.76 -20.93 1.74
N GLY A 380 -9.02 -20.68 0.46
CA GLY A 380 -9.91 -19.62 0.00
C GLY A 380 -9.34 -18.76 -1.12
N VAL A 381 -10.13 -17.75 -1.52
CA VAL A 381 -9.82 -16.77 -2.55
C VAL A 381 -9.80 -15.38 -1.92
N GLY A 382 -8.73 -14.63 -2.14
CA GLY A 382 -8.60 -13.27 -1.65
C GLY A 382 -8.17 -12.29 -2.72
N VAL A 383 -8.58 -11.04 -2.58
CA VAL A 383 -8.22 -9.95 -3.49
C VAL A 383 -7.57 -8.81 -2.72
N ALA A 384 -6.40 -8.36 -3.17
CA ALA A 384 -5.79 -7.10 -2.79
C ALA A 384 -6.00 -6.09 -3.91
N THR A 385 -6.58 -4.92 -3.61
CA THR A 385 -6.85 -3.91 -4.63
C THR A 385 -6.74 -2.49 -4.08
N LEU A 386 -6.42 -1.54 -4.96
CA LEU A 386 -6.36 -0.13 -4.60
C LEU A 386 -6.56 0.80 -5.79
N CYS A 387 -7.08 1.97 -5.49
CA CYS A 387 -7.15 3.09 -6.40
C CYS A 387 -5.79 3.78 -6.52
N ILE A 388 -5.56 4.43 -7.63
CA ILE A 388 -4.29 5.07 -7.98
C ILE A 388 -4.59 6.45 -8.55
N GLY A 389 -3.93 7.45 -8.04
CA GLY A 389 -4.06 8.80 -8.58
C GLY A 389 -3.92 8.84 -10.12
N VAL A 390 -4.53 9.82 -10.74
CA VAL A 390 -4.66 9.95 -12.20
C VAL A 390 -5.47 8.80 -12.83
N GLY A 391 -6.49 8.32 -12.12
CA GLY A 391 -7.55 7.50 -12.72
C GLY A 391 -7.18 6.04 -13.01
N GLN A 392 -6.37 5.39 -12.17
CA GLN A 392 -6.04 3.97 -12.37
C GLN A 392 -6.49 3.11 -11.18
N GLY A 393 -6.63 1.81 -11.41
CA GLY A 393 -6.88 0.78 -10.41
C GLY A 393 -6.04 -0.46 -10.66
N LEU A 394 -5.66 -1.15 -9.60
CA LEU A 394 -4.90 -2.40 -9.67
C LEU A 394 -5.48 -3.42 -8.69
N ALA A 395 -5.56 -4.67 -9.11
CA ALA A 395 -6.04 -5.78 -8.30
C ALA A 395 -5.16 -7.02 -8.49
N LEU A 396 -4.99 -7.79 -7.42
CA LEU A 396 -4.28 -9.07 -7.39
C LEU A 396 -5.16 -10.10 -6.70
N VAL A 397 -5.39 -11.23 -7.35
CA VAL A 397 -6.11 -12.41 -6.80
C VAL A 397 -5.09 -13.39 -6.26
N LEU A 398 -5.28 -13.80 -5.02
CA LEU A 398 -4.52 -14.83 -4.32
C LEU A 398 -5.44 -16.00 -3.98
N GLU A 399 -4.90 -17.21 -4.02
CA GLU A 399 -5.61 -18.45 -3.68
C GLU A 399 -4.78 -19.29 -2.71
N ARG A 400 -5.47 -20.02 -1.84
CA ARG A 400 -4.87 -21.04 -0.99
C ARG A 400 -5.69 -22.31 -0.98
#